data_29a8bf5048028b88791284198b8d2d31
#
_entry.id   29a8bf5048028b88791284198b8d2d31
#
_cell.length_a   1.000
_cell.length_b   1.000
_cell.length_c   1.000
_cell.angle_alpha   90.00
_cell.angle_beta   90.00
_cell.angle_gamma   90.00
#
_symmetry.space_group_name_H-M   'P 1'
#
loop_
_entity.id
_entity.type
_entity.pdbx_description
1 polymer ?
#
loop_
_entity_poly.entity_id
_entity_poly.type
_entity_poly.pdbx_seq_one_letter_code
_entity_poly.pdbx_strand_id
1 'polypeptide(L)'
;NVVDDLFTSHKTRCIAICDEIMRRGITHPWTAFARVDTVSPELLASLKRAGCTTLCFGVESGNQEILDLVKKKITLEKCRAAVDMCVEAGIEPMASYILGLPGETPETVRKTLEFAKGLCSSYGYHILAPFPGTEVREKKEEYGIRILTDDWDLYDANRSVAESVTMPHQEIDRMVDEFNAAIGDYVREVLETRKQGKTLNEKDETTFRNVRTFFINQDIILKETFESYPGLNGTSTEEDLIRDLVRVIREGSTFAEDDIREELQRLLAVGSVRISKNNNIMNIIWN
;
A
#
# COMPACT_ATOMS: atom_id res chain seq x y z
N ASN A 1 -10.98 -1.55 0.57
CA ASN A 1 -10.49 -0.72 1.67
C ASN A 1 -11.63 -0.39 2.63
N VAL A 2 -11.41 -0.52 3.94
CA VAL A 2 -12.34 0.01 4.94
C VAL A 2 -12.14 1.53 4.99
N VAL A 3 -13.20 2.27 4.64
CA VAL A 3 -13.18 3.74 4.61
C VAL A 3 -13.50 4.27 6.01
N ASP A 4 -12.49 4.28 6.87
CA ASP A 4 -12.52 4.80 8.24
C ASP A 4 -11.13 5.40 8.51
N ASP A 5 -11.06 6.66 8.93
CA ASP A 5 -9.80 7.39 9.15
C ASP A 5 -8.90 6.70 10.19
N LEU A 6 -9.50 6.00 11.14
CA LEU A 6 -8.79 5.23 12.16
C LEU A 6 -9.62 4.02 12.62
N PHE A 7 -9.63 2.99 11.81
CA PHE A 7 -10.42 1.77 12.07
C PHE A 7 -10.11 1.15 13.43
N THR A 8 -8.84 1.14 13.82
CA THR A 8 -8.36 0.50 15.06
C THR A 8 -8.53 1.35 16.33
N SER A 9 -9.23 2.49 16.26
CA SER A 9 -9.40 3.42 17.42
C SER A 9 -10.07 2.79 18.64
N HIS A 10 -10.99 1.83 18.42
CA HIS A 10 -11.74 1.17 19.48
C HIS A 10 -11.67 -0.36 19.32
N LYS A 11 -10.77 -1.01 20.07
CA LYS A 11 -10.51 -2.45 19.99
C LYS A 11 -11.78 -3.30 20.04
N THR A 12 -12.69 -3.04 20.99
CA THR A 12 -13.93 -3.83 21.15
C THR A 12 -14.83 -3.70 19.90
N ARG A 13 -14.96 -2.46 19.35
CA ARG A 13 -15.71 -2.23 18.09
C ARG A 13 -15.09 -3.03 16.94
N CYS A 14 -13.78 -2.99 16.79
CA CYS A 14 -13.08 -3.70 15.72
C CYS A 14 -13.32 -5.21 15.79
N ILE A 15 -13.17 -5.80 16.99
CA ILE A 15 -13.41 -7.23 17.19
C ILE A 15 -14.86 -7.58 16.85
N ALA A 16 -15.84 -6.79 17.32
CA ALA A 16 -17.25 -7.02 17.01
C ALA A 16 -17.55 -6.94 15.50
N ILE A 17 -16.91 -6.01 14.76
CA ILE A 17 -17.01 -5.93 13.30
C ILE A 17 -16.40 -7.18 12.65
N CYS A 18 -15.23 -7.62 13.10
CA CYS A 18 -14.58 -8.83 12.60
C CYS A 18 -15.47 -10.07 12.81
N ASP A 19 -16.06 -10.21 14.00
CA ASP A 19 -16.97 -11.31 14.32
C ASP A 19 -18.21 -11.29 13.42
N GLU A 20 -18.75 -10.12 13.14
CA GLU A 20 -19.90 -9.96 12.24
C GLU A 20 -19.56 -10.26 10.78
N ILE A 21 -18.38 -9.86 10.30
CA ILE A 21 -17.86 -10.23 8.96
C ILE A 21 -17.82 -11.77 8.84
N MET A 22 -17.23 -12.45 9.83
CA MET A 22 -17.14 -13.91 9.85
C MET A 22 -18.51 -14.56 9.95
N ARG A 23 -19.41 -14.06 10.81
CA ARG A 23 -20.78 -14.56 10.95
C ARG A 23 -21.59 -14.49 9.67
N ARG A 24 -21.36 -13.44 8.86
CA ARG A 24 -21.99 -13.26 7.54
C ARG A 24 -21.34 -14.07 6.42
N GLY A 25 -20.23 -14.74 6.68
CA GLY A 25 -19.48 -15.47 5.67
C GLY A 25 -18.85 -14.59 4.59
N ILE A 26 -18.51 -13.34 4.94
CA ILE A 26 -17.83 -12.44 4.02
C ILE A 26 -16.35 -12.85 3.94
N THR A 27 -15.90 -13.26 2.75
CA THR A 27 -14.55 -13.81 2.52
C THR A 27 -13.64 -12.89 1.72
N HIS A 28 -14.12 -11.70 1.32
CA HIS A 28 -13.31 -10.77 0.56
C HIS A 28 -12.13 -10.22 1.40
N PRO A 29 -10.91 -10.19 0.84
CA PRO A 29 -9.78 -9.55 1.51
C PRO A 29 -10.01 -8.04 1.61
N TRP A 30 -9.54 -7.44 2.69
CA TRP A 30 -9.69 -6.00 2.93
C TRP A 30 -8.49 -5.40 3.64
N THR A 31 -8.38 -4.08 3.54
CA THR A 31 -7.33 -3.27 4.13
C THR A 31 -7.93 -2.16 5.00
N ALA A 32 -7.19 -1.66 6.00
CA ALA A 32 -7.64 -0.56 6.84
C ALA A 32 -6.49 0.33 7.31
N PHE A 33 -6.84 1.53 7.80
CA PHE A 33 -5.92 2.45 8.45
C PHE A 33 -5.85 2.19 9.95
N ALA A 34 -4.65 2.29 10.51
CA ALA A 34 -4.36 2.03 11.90
C ALA A 34 -3.31 3.01 12.46
N ARG A 35 -3.29 3.17 13.79
CA ARG A 35 -2.14 3.76 14.50
C ARG A 35 -1.31 2.65 15.13
N VAL A 36 -0.02 2.87 15.22
CA VAL A 36 0.91 1.90 15.79
C VAL A 36 0.64 1.62 17.29
N ASP A 37 0.03 2.56 18.00
CA ASP A 37 -0.31 2.46 19.42
C ASP A 37 -1.71 1.89 19.69
N THR A 38 -2.47 1.50 18.64
CA THR A 38 -3.83 0.94 18.77
C THR A 38 -3.90 -0.54 18.44
N VAL A 39 -2.82 -1.16 18.00
CA VAL A 39 -2.78 -2.59 17.66
C VAL A 39 -2.30 -3.44 18.83
N SER A 40 -2.74 -4.69 18.87
CA SER A 40 -2.30 -5.70 19.81
C SER A 40 -2.40 -7.08 19.17
N PRO A 41 -1.66 -8.10 19.64
CA PRO A 41 -1.72 -9.46 19.07
C PRO A 41 -3.14 -10.02 18.99
N GLU A 42 -3.99 -9.77 20.00
CA GLU A 42 -5.39 -10.21 20.02
C GLU A 42 -6.23 -9.52 18.92
N LEU A 43 -6.07 -8.19 18.76
CA LEU A 43 -6.77 -7.45 17.72
C LEU A 43 -6.32 -7.92 16.32
N LEU A 44 -5.01 -8.02 16.09
CA LEU A 44 -4.45 -8.48 14.83
C LEU A 44 -4.90 -9.89 14.46
N ALA A 45 -4.96 -10.81 15.43
CA ALA A 45 -5.52 -12.14 15.20
C ALA A 45 -6.99 -12.10 14.77
N SER A 46 -7.81 -11.19 15.33
CA SER A 46 -9.21 -11.02 14.93
C SER A 46 -9.32 -10.42 13.53
N LEU A 47 -8.54 -9.39 13.23
CA LEU A 47 -8.47 -8.76 11.89
C LEU A 47 -8.07 -9.80 10.83
N LYS A 48 -7.04 -10.60 11.09
CA LYS A 48 -6.58 -11.65 10.17
C LYS A 48 -7.66 -12.68 9.88
N ARG A 49 -8.33 -13.20 10.92
CA ARG A 49 -9.43 -14.17 10.75
C ARG A 49 -10.58 -13.60 9.92
N ALA A 50 -10.85 -12.30 10.04
CA ALA A 50 -11.90 -11.61 9.29
C ALA A 50 -11.47 -11.21 7.85
N GLY A 51 -10.27 -11.62 7.40
CA GLY A 51 -9.80 -11.37 6.04
C GLY A 51 -9.00 -10.08 5.84
N CYS A 52 -8.56 -9.41 6.92
CA CYS A 52 -7.64 -8.28 6.79
C CYS A 52 -6.29 -8.75 6.24
N THR A 53 -5.84 -8.14 5.14
CA THR A 53 -4.57 -8.46 4.49
C THR A 53 -3.50 -7.41 4.74
N THR A 54 -3.89 -6.15 4.90
CA THR A 54 -2.94 -5.03 5.03
C THR A 54 -3.43 -4.02 6.05
N LEU A 55 -2.54 -3.53 6.89
CA LEU A 55 -2.76 -2.37 7.75
C LEU A 55 -1.82 -1.24 7.37
N CYS A 56 -2.39 -0.08 7.06
CA CYS A 56 -1.64 1.15 6.77
C CYS A 56 -1.47 1.98 8.04
N PHE A 57 -0.24 2.21 8.45
CA PHE A 57 0.11 3.00 9.63
C PHE A 57 0.56 4.40 9.24
N GLY A 58 -0.10 5.43 9.78
CA GLY A 58 0.41 6.80 9.73
C GLY A 58 1.56 6.95 10.72
N VAL A 59 2.79 6.78 10.23
CA VAL A 59 4.03 6.98 11.00
C VAL A 59 4.43 8.46 11.00
N GLU A 60 4.22 9.13 9.90
CA GLU A 60 4.43 10.53 9.54
C GLU A 60 5.90 10.93 9.40
N SER A 61 6.79 10.54 10.32
CA SER A 61 8.22 10.83 10.25
C SER A 61 9.07 9.70 10.86
N GLY A 62 10.23 9.45 10.29
CA GLY A 62 11.28 8.60 10.86
C GLY A 62 12.23 9.34 11.80
N ASN A 63 11.89 10.59 12.17
CA ASN A 63 12.65 11.39 13.12
C ASN A 63 11.81 11.66 14.37
N GLN A 64 12.31 11.25 15.56
CA GLN A 64 11.56 11.37 16.81
C GLN A 64 11.29 12.84 17.18
N GLU A 65 12.24 13.74 16.94
CA GLU A 65 12.09 15.18 17.25
C GLU A 65 10.95 15.80 16.43
N ILE A 66 10.79 15.39 15.16
CA ILE A 66 9.68 15.83 14.31
C ILE A 66 8.35 15.26 14.84
N LEU A 67 8.30 13.98 15.20
CA LEU A 67 7.10 13.35 15.77
C LEU A 67 6.65 14.05 17.05
N ASP A 68 7.60 14.44 17.91
CA ASP A 68 7.33 15.15 19.15
C ASP A 68 6.83 16.58 18.88
N LEU A 69 7.44 17.28 17.93
CA LEU A 69 7.05 18.63 17.53
C LEU A 69 5.61 18.68 16.99
N VAL A 70 5.25 17.72 16.12
CA VAL A 70 3.88 17.63 15.59
C VAL A 70 2.91 16.89 16.53
N LYS A 71 3.34 16.58 17.74
CA LYS A 71 2.54 15.94 18.80
C LYS A 71 1.90 14.62 18.39
N LYS A 72 2.60 13.82 17.56
CA LYS A 72 2.10 12.52 17.09
C LYS A 72 1.92 11.52 18.23
N LYS A 73 2.68 11.67 19.34
CA LYS A 73 2.60 10.87 20.57
C LYS A 73 2.90 9.37 20.35
N ILE A 74 3.74 9.05 19.39
CA ILE A 74 4.28 7.71 19.16
C ILE A 74 5.79 7.75 19.20
N THR A 75 6.43 6.58 19.38
CA THR A 75 7.89 6.46 19.27
C THR A 75 8.28 5.56 18.11
N LEU A 76 9.49 5.73 17.60
CA LEU A 76 10.01 4.88 16.52
C LEU A 76 10.09 3.41 16.92
N GLU A 77 10.34 3.11 18.20
CA GLU A 77 10.31 1.75 18.76
C GLU A 77 8.90 1.16 18.70
N LYS A 78 7.86 1.95 19.03
CA LYS A 78 6.46 1.49 18.89
C LYS A 78 6.09 1.21 17.44
N CYS A 79 6.63 2.00 16.50
CA CYS A 79 6.43 1.74 15.07
C CYS A 79 7.01 0.36 14.67
N ARG A 80 8.25 0.06 15.10
CA ARG A 80 8.87 -1.24 14.86
C ARG A 80 8.06 -2.38 15.48
N ALA A 81 7.72 -2.26 16.75
CA ALA A 81 6.92 -3.28 17.45
C ALA A 81 5.56 -3.55 16.79
N ALA A 82 4.88 -2.51 16.30
CA ALA A 82 3.60 -2.67 15.60
C ALA A 82 3.77 -3.40 14.26
N VAL A 83 4.83 -3.09 13.52
CA VAL A 83 5.18 -3.78 12.27
C VAL A 83 5.50 -5.25 12.54
N ASP A 84 6.33 -5.56 13.53
CA ASP A 84 6.69 -6.92 13.89
C ASP A 84 5.45 -7.74 14.27
N MET A 85 4.56 -7.19 15.10
CA MET A 85 3.28 -7.83 15.46
C MET A 85 2.38 -8.10 14.23
N CYS A 86 2.35 -7.20 13.24
CA CYS A 86 1.59 -7.42 12.00
C CYS A 86 2.18 -8.58 11.19
N VAL A 87 3.50 -8.61 11.02
CA VAL A 87 4.20 -9.70 10.31
C VAL A 87 3.93 -11.04 10.99
N GLU A 88 4.07 -11.11 12.31
CA GLU A 88 3.76 -12.32 13.10
C GLU A 88 2.31 -12.78 12.94
N ALA A 89 1.36 -11.84 12.82
CA ALA A 89 -0.05 -12.15 12.58
C ALA A 89 -0.36 -12.49 11.11
N GLY A 90 0.61 -12.38 10.19
CA GLY A 90 0.45 -12.60 8.76
C GLY A 90 -0.37 -11.49 8.08
N ILE A 91 -0.36 -10.27 8.63
CA ILE A 91 -0.94 -9.06 8.04
C ILE A 91 0.21 -8.21 7.50
N GLU A 92 0.10 -7.75 6.26
CA GLU A 92 1.12 -6.88 5.66
C GLU A 92 1.08 -5.48 6.27
N PRO A 93 2.16 -4.99 6.90
CA PRO A 93 2.24 -3.63 7.36
C PRO A 93 2.65 -2.70 6.21
N MET A 94 1.96 -1.57 6.06
CA MET A 94 2.34 -0.47 5.19
C MET A 94 2.56 0.78 6.03
N ALA A 95 3.65 1.52 5.80
CA ALA A 95 3.95 2.76 6.51
C ALA A 95 3.74 3.98 5.61
N SER A 96 3.05 4.99 6.13
CA SER A 96 2.84 6.27 5.46
C SER A 96 3.56 7.39 6.21
N TYR A 97 4.18 8.29 5.44
CA TYR A 97 4.97 9.42 5.93
C TYR A 97 4.42 10.72 5.35
N ILE A 98 4.74 11.85 6.00
CA ILE A 98 4.40 13.19 5.51
C ILE A 98 5.70 13.97 5.32
N LEU A 99 5.88 14.57 4.15
CA LEU A 99 6.97 15.48 3.82
C LEU A 99 6.50 16.93 3.96
N GLY A 100 7.35 17.79 4.48
CA GLY A 100 7.04 19.19 4.72
C GLY A 100 6.41 19.46 6.10
N LEU A 101 6.54 18.52 7.05
CA LEU A 101 6.10 18.73 8.43
C LEU A 101 6.82 19.93 9.08
N PRO A 102 6.17 20.62 10.05
CA PRO A 102 6.84 21.64 10.83
C PRO A 102 8.18 21.19 11.38
N GLY A 103 9.22 22.02 11.25
CA GLY A 103 10.57 21.74 11.73
C GLY A 103 11.40 20.78 10.87
N GLU A 104 10.84 20.21 9.82
CA GLU A 104 11.61 19.37 8.90
C GLU A 104 12.70 20.14 8.16
N THR A 105 13.74 19.42 7.82
CA THR A 105 14.86 19.81 6.95
C THR A 105 15.14 18.67 5.98
N PRO A 106 15.89 18.88 4.90
CA PRO A 106 16.32 17.81 4.02
C PRO A 106 17.03 16.67 4.74
N GLU A 107 17.75 16.95 5.81
CA GLU A 107 18.43 15.93 6.62
C GLU A 107 17.43 15.06 7.39
N THR A 108 16.40 15.66 8.03
CA THR A 108 15.39 14.90 8.77
C THR A 108 14.51 14.08 7.84
N VAL A 109 14.23 14.57 6.63
CA VAL A 109 13.52 13.81 5.59
C VAL A 109 14.34 12.59 5.14
N ARG A 110 15.67 12.73 4.95
CA ARG A 110 16.52 11.57 4.63
C ARG A 110 16.58 10.56 5.77
N LYS A 111 16.60 10.99 7.04
CA LYS A 111 16.46 10.08 8.19
C LYS A 111 15.13 9.34 8.15
N THR A 112 14.05 10.01 7.73
CA THR A 112 12.73 9.38 7.52
C THR A 112 12.79 8.34 6.42
N LEU A 113 13.42 8.62 5.29
CA LEU A 113 13.62 7.66 4.20
C LEU A 113 14.40 6.42 4.64
N GLU A 114 15.52 6.62 5.35
CA GLU A 114 16.32 5.50 5.87
C GLU A 114 15.54 4.66 6.90
N PHE A 115 14.76 5.32 7.77
CA PHE A 115 13.87 4.61 8.68
C PHE A 115 12.81 3.82 7.93
N ALA A 116 12.17 4.39 6.90
CA ALA A 116 11.15 3.75 6.09
C ALA A 116 11.66 2.49 5.39
N LYS A 117 12.84 2.57 4.77
CA LYS A 117 13.52 1.43 4.15
C LYS A 117 13.77 0.28 5.11
N GLY A 118 14.08 0.58 6.38
CA GLY A 118 14.34 -0.40 7.42
C GLY A 118 13.09 -0.91 8.15
N LEU A 119 11.94 -0.24 8.02
CA LEU A 119 10.76 -0.54 8.82
C LEU A 119 9.92 -1.67 8.23
N CYS A 120 9.46 -1.54 6.99
CA CYS A 120 8.62 -2.53 6.31
C CYS A 120 8.85 -2.53 4.80
N SER A 121 8.28 -3.53 4.11
CA SER A 121 8.43 -3.71 2.67
C SER A 121 7.65 -2.69 1.85
N SER A 122 6.51 -2.23 2.38
CA SER A 122 5.62 -1.28 1.72
C SER A 122 5.61 0.04 2.50
N TYR A 123 6.00 1.12 1.85
CA TYR A 123 5.91 2.46 2.41
C TYR A 123 5.65 3.50 1.32
N GLY A 124 5.01 4.59 1.70
CA GLY A 124 4.72 5.71 0.85
C GLY A 124 4.76 7.03 1.61
N TYR A 125 4.53 8.12 0.90
CA TYR A 125 4.49 9.44 1.49
C TYR A 125 3.31 10.26 0.94
N HIS A 126 2.97 11.28 1.70
CA HIS A 126 2.13 12.40 1.30
C HIS A 126 2.86 13.71 1.55
N ILE A 127 2.47 14.77 0.89
CA ILE A 127 2.98 16.11 1.16
C ILE A 127 2.03 16.79 2.15
N LEU A 128 2.57 17.57 3.07
CA LEU A 128 1.78 18.28 4.08
C LEU A 128 0.70 19.14 3.41
N ALA A 129 -0.55 18.81 3.70
CA ALA A 129 -1.72 19.60 3.33
C ALA A 129 -2.41 20.10 4.61
N PRO A 130 -2.18 21.35 5.03
CA PRO A 130 -2.76 21.91 6.24
C PRO A 130 -4.26 22.21 6.03
N PHE A 131 -5.12 21.24 6.35
CA PHE A 131 -6.56 21.40 6.24
C PHE A 131 -7.13 22.32 7.33
N PRO A 132 -8.26 23.01 7.07
CA PRO A 132 -8.97 23.79 8.09
C PRO A 132 -9.28 22.97 9.33
N GLY A 133 -9.15 23.59 10.50
CA GLY A 133 -9.37 22.94 11.80
C GLY A 133 -8.19 22.10 12.29
N THR A 134 -7.13 21.91 11.49
CA THR A 134 -5.88 21.29 11.98
C THR A 134 -5.03 22.32 12.73
N GLU A 135 -4.36 21.86 13.80
CA GLU A 135 -3.49 22.74 14.61
C GLU A 135 -2.39 23.41 13.75
N VAL A 136 -1.85 22.70 12.77
CA VAL A 136 -0.82 23.23 11.84
C VAL A 136 -1.38 24.40 11.02
N ARG A 137 -2.63 24.33 10.57
CA ARG A 137 -3.27 25.43 9.83
C ARG A 137 -3.60 26.62 10.72
N GLU A 138 -4.23 26.33 11.88
CA GLU A 138 -4.68 27.37 12.80
C GLU A 138 -3.53 28.13 13.46
N LYS A 139 -2.40 27.45 13.65
CA LYS A 139 -1.18 28.03 14.26
C LYS A 139 -0.01 28.09 13.29
N LYS A 140 -0.28 28.32 12.02
CA LYS A 140 0.73 28.28 10.95
C LYS A 140 1.92 29.20 11.21
N GLU A 141 1.72 30.40 11.81
CA GLU A 141 2.78 31.30 12.17
C GLU A 141 3.69 30.73 13.28
N GLU A 142 3.10 30.06 14.29
CA GLU A 142 3.84 29.41 15.38
C GLU A 142 4.70 28.26 14.85
N TYR A 143 4.16 27.51 13.88
CA TYR A 143 4.86 26.41 13.21
C TYR A 143 5.76 26.85 12.04
N GLY A 144 5.83 28.15 11.75
CA GLY A 144 6.63 28.68 10.64
C GLY A 144 6.15 28.19 9.27
N ILE A 145 4.86 27.89 9.11
CA ILE A 145 4.24 27.39 7.88
C ILE A 145 3.62 28.56 7.11
N ARG A 146 3.96 28.64 5.82
CA ARG A 146 3.33 29.53 4.85
C ARG A 146 2.41 28.74 3.93
N ILE A 147 1.14 29.12 3.83
CA ILE A 147 0.20 28.55 2.87
C ILE A 147 0.47 29.19 1.50
N LEU A 148 0.57 28.36 0.47
CA LEU A 148 0.87 28.79 -0.90
C LEU A 148 -0.37 29.04 -1.73
N THR A 149 -1.47 28.36 -1.42
CA THR A 149 -2.74 28.47 -2.13
C THR A 149 -3.91 28.15 -1.23
N ASP A 150 -5.07 28.77 -1.51
CA ASP A 150 -6.36 28.44 -0.92
C ASP A 150 -7.30 27.73 -1.93
N ASP A 151 -6.75 27.26 -3.03
CA ASP A 151 -7.45 26.40 -4.00
C ASP A 151 -7.50 24.97 -3.44
N TRP A 152 -8.69 24.55 -2.98
CA TRP A 152 -8.91 23.25 -2.36
C TRP A 152 -8.78 22.07 -3.30
N ASP A 153 -8.92 22.27 -4.60
CA ASP A 153 -8.70 21.23 -5.62
C ASP A 153 -7.23 20.77 -5.68
N LEU A 154 -6.32 21.57 -5.09
CA LEU A 154 -4.90 21.27 -5.00
C LEU A 154 -4.48 20.57 -3.69
N TYR A 155 -5.42 20.39 -2.73
CA TYR A 155 -5.15 19.77 -1.42
C TYR A 155 -5.26 18.24 -1.46
N ASP A 156 -4.69 17.62 -2.49
CA ASP A 156 -4.70 16.18 -2.69
C ASP A 156 -3.53 15.44 -1.99
N ALA A 157 -2.72 16.18 -1.21
CA ALA A 157 -1.53 15.70 -0.52
C ALA A 157 -0.43 15.10 -1.44
N ASN A 158 -0.50 15.36 -2.76
CA ASN A 158 0.50 14.92 -3.74
C ASN A 158 1.33 16.09 -4.29
N ARG A 159 1.05 17.30 -3.82
CA ARG A 159 1.77 18.53 -4.22
C ARG A 159 1.92 19.49 -3.06
N SER A 160 2.89 20.39 -3.18
CA SER A 160 3.19 21.36 -2.13
C SER A 160 2.17 22.50 -2.14
N VAL A 161 1.26 22.53 -1.17
CA VAL A 161 0.29 23.61 -0.90
C VAL A 161 0.71 24.49 0.28
N ALA A 162 1.78 24.10 0.96
CA ALA A 162 2.38 24.82 2.06
C ALA A 162 3.89 24.60 2.07
N GLU A 163 4.60 25.49 2.73
CA GLU A 163 6.06 25.40 2.90
C GLU A 163 6.50 26.01 4.23
N SER A 164 7.76 25.76 4.63
CA SER A 164 8.43 26.44 5.74
C SER A 164 9.76 27.03 5.29
N VAL A 165 10.40 27.83 6.16
CA VAL A 165 11.74 28.41 5.87
C VAL A 165 12.78 27.31 5.67
N THR A 166 12.70 26.22 6.42
CA THR A 166 13.63 25.08 6.35
C THR A 166 13.29 24.09 5.24
N MET A 167 12.06 24.12 4.75
CA MET A 167 11.54 23.27 3.67
C MET A 167 10.69 24.11 2.71
N PRO A 168 11.32 24.96 1.86
CA PRO A 168 10.62 25.61 0.74
C PRO A 168 10.02 24.56 -0.20
N HIS A 169 8.98 24.91 -0.94
CA HIS A 169 8.27 23.94 -1.82
C HIS A 169 9.21 23.28 -2.84
N GLN A 170 10.19 24.02 -3.40
CA GLN A 170 11.19 23.43 -4.30
C GLN A 170 12.04 22.34 -3.62
N GLU A 171 12.30 22.51 -2.33
CA GLU A 171 13.05 21.53 -1.55
C GLU A 171 12.17 20.32 -1.21
N ILE A 172 10.87 20.54 -0.94
CA ILE A 172 9.92 19.44 -0.77
C ILE A 172 9.85 18.62 -2.06
N ASP A 173 9.69 19.27 -3.22
CA ASP A 173 9.63 18.61 -4.53
C ASP A 173 10.91 17.80 -4.80
N ARG A 174 12.08 18.35 -4.46
CA ARG A 174 13.35 17.61 -4.57
C ARG A 174 13.41 16.38 -3.64
N MET A 175 12.89 16.49 -2.42
CA MET A 175 12.82 15.35 -1.51
C MET A 175 11.83 14.27 -2.00
N VAL A 176 10.73 14.69 -2.61
CA VAL A 176 9.79 13.80 -3.29
C VAL A 176 10.49 12.99 -4.39
N ASP A 177 11.29 13.66 -5.22
CA ASP A 177 12.08 12.99 -6.25
C ASP A 177 13.10 12.01 -5.65
N GLU A 178 13.78 12.37 -4.56
CA GLU A 178 14.70 11.47 -3.85
C GLU A 178 13.96 10.24 -3.29
N PHE A 179 12.76 10.40 -2.72
CA PHE A 179 11.93 9.30 -2.22
C PHE A 179 11.48 8.36 -3.35
N ASN A 180 10.98 8.93 -4.44
CA ASN A 180 10.54 8.17 -5.60
C ASN A 180 11.70 7.39 -6.24
N ALA A 181 12.85 8.04 -6.39
CA ALA A 181 14.05 7.38 -6.91
C ALA A 181 14.48 6.21 -6.01
N ALA A 182 14.49 6.40 -4.68
CA ALA A 182 14.87 5.35 -3.74
C ALA A 182 13.89 4.16 -3.76
N ILE A 183 12.58 4.41 -3.87
CA ILE A 183 11.58 3.35 -4.04
C ILE A 183 11.79 2.62 -5.37
N GLY A 184 11.96 3.37 -6.45
CA GLY A 184 12.18 2.81 -7.79
C GLY A 184 13.45 1.99 -7.90
N ASP A 185 14.55 2.43 -7.28
CA ASP A 185 15.82 1.71 -7.26
C ASP A 185 15.70 0.40 -6.47
N TYR A 186 15.03 0.43 -5.31
CA TYR A 186 14.78 -0.77 -4.51
C TYR A 186 13.92 -1.80 -5.27
N VAL A 187 12.82 -1.34 -5.87
CA VAL A 187 11.96 -2.22 -6.69
C VAL A 187 12.76 -2.83 -7.85
N ARG A 188 13.58 -2.02 -8.52
CA ARG A 188 14.43 -2.51 -9.64
C ARG A 188 15.42 -3.55 -9.17
N GLU A 189 16.07 -3.35 -8.02
CA GLU A 189 17.00 -4.32 -7.44
C GLU A 189 16.31 -5.65 -7.13
N VAL A 190 15.13 -5.62 -6.54
CA VAL A 190 14.32 -6.82 -6.23
C VAL A 190 13.97 -7.57 -7.53
N LEU A 191 13.49 -6.87 -8.56
CA LEU A 191 13.14 -7.47 -9.85
C LEU A 191 14.36 -8.10 -10.56
N GLU A 192 15.50 -7.41 -10.57
CA GLU A 192 16.72 -7.94 -11.18
C GLU A 192 17.29 -9.13 -10.40
N THR A 193 17.22 -9.12 -9.07
CA THR A 193 17.62 -10.24 -8.22
C THR A 193 16.78 -11.49 -8.54
N ARG A 194 15.47 -11.33 -8.65
CA ARG A 194 14.54 -12.41 -9.05
C ARG A 194 14.84 -12.93 -10.44
N LYS A 195 15.04 -12.03 -11.41
CA LYS A 195 15.36 -12.39 -12.80
C LYS A 195 16.67 -13.18 -12.94
N GLN A 196 17.64 -12.92 -12.04
CA GLN A 196 18.89 -13.69 -11.98
C GLN A 196 18.72 -15.06 -11.31
N GLY A 197 17.53 -15.46 -10.90
CA GLY A 197 17.25 -16.73 -10.22
C GLY A 197 17.79 -16.79 -8.78
N LYS A 198 18.13 -15.65 -8.19
CA LYS A 198 18.61 -15.58 -6.80
C LYS A 198 17.43 -15.63 -5.84
N THR A 199 17.67 -16.20 -4.66
CA THR A 199 16.69 -16.24 -3.56
C THR A 199 16.52 -14.84 -2.99
N LEU A 200 15.27 -14.40 -2.87
CA LEU A 200 14.88 -13.19 -2.18
C LEU A 200 14.69 -13.49 -0.68
N ASN A 201 14.92 -12.51 0.19
CA ASN A 201 14.49 -12.59 1.58
C ASN A 201 12.97 -12.33 1.68
N GLU A 202 12.37 -12.53 2.83
CA GLU A 202 10.92 -12.42 3.05
C GLU A 202 10.36 -11.03 2.67
N LYS A 203 11.09 -9.96 3.01
CA LYS A 203 10.73 -8.58 2.65
C LYS A 203 10.72 -8.40 1.14
N ASP A 204 11.78 -8.84 0.46
CA ASP A 204 11.93 -8.70 -0.98
C ASP A 204 10.93 -9.59 -1.75
N GLU A 205 10.61 -10.78 -1.24
CA GLU A 205 9.54 -11.64 -1.78
C GLU A 205 8.17 -10.94 -1.68
N THR A 206 7.91 -10.25 -0.58
CA THR A 206 6.67 -9.46 -0.41
C THR A 206 6.64 -8.30 -1.40
N THR A 207 7.74 -7.56 -1.53
CA THR A 207 7.87 -6.47 -2.52
C THR A 207 7.68 -7.00 -3.94
N PHE A 208 8.35 -8.09 -4.30
CA PHE A 208 8.20 -8.72 -5.62
C PHE A 208 6.75 -9.10 -5.91
N ARG A 209 6.08 -9.77 -4.96
CA ARG A 209 4.67 -10.17 -5.10
C ARG A 209 3.76 -8.95 -5.31
N ASN A 210 3.94 -7.88 -4.55
CA ASN A 210 3.12 -6.67 -4.66
C ASN A 210 3.32 -5.97 -6.00
N VAL A 211 4.57 -5.83 -6.43
CA VAL A 211 4.93 -5.24 -7.73
C VAL A 211 4.38 -6.08 -8.89
N ARG A 212 4.57 -7.39 -8.84
CA ARG A 212 4.01 -8.34 -9.79
C ARG A 212 2.49 -8.20 -9.90
N THR A 213 1.80 -8.27 -8.77
CA THR A 213 0.34 -8.13 -8.69
C THR A 213 -0.11 -6.81 -9.31
N PHE A 214 0.55 -5.70 -8.96
CA PHE A 214 0.19 -4.39 -9.49
C PHE A 214 0.33 -4.33 -11.01
N PHE A 215 1.49 -4.67 -11.55
CA PHE A 215 1.76 -4.52 -12.99
C PHE A 215 0.99 -5.52 -13.85
N ILE A 216 0.85 -6.79 -13.42
CA ILE A 216 0.06 -7.77 -14.18
C ILE A 216 -1.41 -7.36 -14.21
N ASN A 217 -1.98 -6.94 -13.08
CA ASN A 217 -3.37 -6.47 -13.04
C ASN A 217 -3.57 -5.20 -13.85
N GLN A 218 -2.62 -4.25 -13.80
CA GLN A 218 -2.65 -3.05 -14.62
C GLN A 218 -2.63 -3.40 -16.11
N ASP A 219 -1.76 -4.31 -16.54
CA ASP A 219 -1.70 -4.78 -17.92
C ASP A 219 -3.01 -5.42 -18.37
N ILE A 220 -3.60 -6.29 -17.53
CA ILE A 220 -4.89 -6.95 -17.82
C ILE A 220 -6.00 -5.90 -18.01
N ILE A 221 -6.08 -4.90 -17.11
CA ILE A 221 -7.12 -3.86 -17.15
C ILE A 221 -6.92 -2.90 -18.32
N LEU A 222 -5.71 -2.35 -18.49
CA LEU A 222 -5.43 -1.34 -19.53
C LEU A 222 -5.52 -1.91 -20.96
N LYS A 223 -5.27 -3.21 -21.13
CA LYS A 223 -5.37 -3.90 -22.41
C LYS A 223 -6.74 -4.56 -22.63
N GLU A 224 -7.66 -4.39 -21.66
CA GLU A 224 -8.98 -5.04 -21.68
C GLU A 224 -8.85 -6.55 -21.99
N THR A 225 -7.85 -7.20 -21.37
CA THR A 225 -7.42 -8.56 -21.75
C THR A 225 -8.55 -9.58 -21.58
N PHE A 226 -9.30 -9.50 -20.50
CA PHE A 226 -10.40 -10.45 -20.24
C PHE A 226 -11.63 -10.14 -21.11
N GLU A 227 -11.90 -8.87 -21.39
CA GLU A 227 -13.01 -8.39 -22.21
C GLU A 227 -12.78 -8.71 -23.69
N SER A 228 -11.55 -8.59 -24.16
CA SER A 228 -11.15 -8.84 -25.56
C SER A 228 -10.83 -10.31 -25.84
N TYR A 229 -10.68 -11.15 -24.79
CA TYR A 229 -10.30 -12.55 -24.94
C TYR A 229 -11.46 -13.38 -25.57
N PRO A 230 -11.21 -14.05 -26.68
CA PRO A 230 -12.27 -14.76 -27.42
C PRO A 230 -12.82 -16.00 -26.66
N GLY A 231 -12.13 -16.44 -25.61
CA GLY A 231 -12.46 -17.65 -24.87
C GLY A 231 -11.99 -18.93 -25.57
N LEU A 232 -12.14 -20.05 -24.86
CA LEU A 232 -11.88 -21.38 -25.36
C LEU A 232 -13.18 -22.17 -25.58
N ASN A 233 -13.12 -23.23 -26.37
CA ASN A 233 -14.22 -24.18 -26.50
C ASN A 233 -14.62 -24.71 -25.11
N GLY A 234 -15.91 -24.81 -24.85
CA GLY A 234 -16.48 -25.22 -23.56
C GLY A 234 -16.10 -26.64 -23.12
N THR A 235 -15.47 -27.43 -23.98
CA THR A 235 -14.88 -28.75 -23.62
C THR A 235 -13.45 -28.60 -23.05
N SER A 236 -12.83 -27.44 -23.14
CA SER A 236 -11.51 -27.16 -22.55
C SER A 236 -11.56 -27.20 -21.03
N THR A 237 -10.41 -27.44 -20.40
CA THR A 237 -10.26 -27.41 -18.93
C THR A 237 -9.95 -26.01 -18.43
N GLU A 238 -10.09 -25.78 -17.14
CA GLU A 238 -9.63 -24.52 -16.50
C GLU A 238 -8.13 -24.32 -16.67
N GLU A 239 -7.36 -25.40 -16.63
CA GLU A 239 -5.91 -25.35 -16.85
C GLU A 239 -5.55 -24.93 -18.30
N ASP A 240 -6.35 -25.39 -19.28
CA ASP A 240 -6.19 -24.92 -20.66
C ASP A 240 -6.48 -23.44 -20.81
N LEU A 241 -7.51 -22.93 -20.12
CA LEU A 241 -7.84 -21.50 -20.10
C LEU A 241 -6.71 -20.66 -19.46
N ILE A 242 -6.24 -21.09 -18.29
CA ILE A 242 -5.12 -20.39 -17.60
C ILE A 242 -3.87 -20.39 -18.48
N ARG A 243 -3.54 -21.52 -19.09
CA ARG A 243 -2.36 -21.64 -19.97
C ARG A 243 -2.45 -20.68 -21.16
N ASP A 244 -3.60 -20.58 -21.80
CA ASP A 244 -3.80 -19.71 -22.94
C ASP A 244 -3.78 -18.22 -22.53
N LEU A 245 -4.40 -17.86 -21.44
CA LEU A 245 -4.35 -16.51 -20.87
C LEU A 245 -2.93 -16.10 -20.47
N VAL A 246 -2.15 -17.00 -19.86
CA VAL A 246 -0.74 -16.76 -19.56
C VAL A 246 0.01 -16.38 -20.81
N ARG A 247 -0.18 -17.10 -21.93
CA ARG A 247 0.45 -16.77 -23.22
C ARG A 247 0.05 -15.37 -23.72
N VAL A 248 -1.24 -15.05 -23.69
CA VAL A 248 -1.76 -13.74 -24.13
C VAL A 248 -1.18 -12.60 -23.28
N ILE A 249 -1.18 -12.74 -21.97
CA ILE A 249 -0.65 -11.71 -21.06
C ILE A 249 0.87 -11.59 -21.22
N ARG A 250 1.57 -12.71 -21.43
CA ARG A 250 3.04 -12.75 -21.57
C ARG A 250 3.55 -11.94 -22.76
N GLU A 251 2.80 -11.84 -23.86
CA GLU A 251 3.19 -11.08 -25.06
C GLU A 251 3.42 -9.58 -24.76
N GLY A 252 2.82 -9.06 -23.70
CA GLY A 252 2.97 -7.64 -23.31
C GLY A 252 3.52 -7.42 -21.91
N SER A 253 3.96 -8.48 -21.22
CA SER A 253 4.43 -8.41 -19.83
C SER A 253 5.93 -8.66 -19.73
N THR A 254 6.58 -8.04 -18.74
CA THR A 254 7.98 -8.30 -18.38
C THR A 254 8.15 -9.47 -17.40
N PHE A 255 7.04 -10.00 -16.86
CA PHE A 255 7.04 -11.11 -15.89
C PHE A 255 7.10 -12.46 -16.59
N ALA A 256 7.67 -13.45 -15.90
CA ALA A 256 7.74 -14.83 -16.40
C ALA A 256 6.33 -15.47 -16.43
N GLU A 257 6.18 -16.55 -17.22
CA GLU A 257 4.91 -17.27 -17.33
C GLU A 257 4.40 -17.80 -15.98
N ASP A 258 5.31 -18.29 -15.14
CA ASP A 258 4.97 -18.79 -13.81
C ASP A 258 4.45 -17.67 -12.90
N ASP A 259 5.01 -16.47 -12.99
CA ASP A 259 4.55 -15.29 -12.23
C ASP A 259 3.14 -14.87 -12.65
N ILE A 260 2.87 -14.89 -13.97
CA ILE A 260 1.55 -14.57 -14.54
C ILE A 260 0.52 -15.64 -14.14
N ARG A 261 0.91 -16.91 -14.21
CA ARG A 261 0.07 -18.04 -13.80
C ARG A 261 -0.32 -17.94 -12.33
N GLU A 262 0.64 -17.69 -11.45
CA GLU A 262 0.40 -17.53 -10.03
C GLU A 262 -0.56 -16.37 -9.73
N GLU A 263 -0.43 -15.25 -10.46
CA GLU A 263 -1.32 -14.11 -10.31
C GLU A 263 -2.75 -14.42 -10.77
N LEU A 264 -2.93 -15.08 -11.90
CA LEU A 264 -4.25 -15.53 -12.38
C LEU A 264 -4.91 -16.50 -11.39
N GLN A 265 -4.16 -17.46 -10.85
CA GLN A 265 -4.65 -18.36 -9.81
C GLN A 265 -5.02 -17.62 -8.53
N ARG A 266 -4.25 -16.61 -8.14
CA ARG A 266 -4.57 -15.75 -6.99
C ARG A 266 -5.88 -14.98 -7.22
N LEU A 267 -6.08 -14.38 -8.39
CA LEU A 267 -7.31 -13.64 -8.74
C LEU A 267 -8.54 -14.54 -8.67
N LEU A 268 -8.42 -15.79 -9.13
CA LEU A 268 -9.50 -16.80 -9.00
C LEU A 268 -9.75 -17.18 -7.54
N ALA A 269 -8.69 -17.45 -6.78
CA ALA A 269 -8.78 -17.88 -5.38
C ALA A 269 -9.40 -16.81 -4.47
N VAL A 270 -9.09 -15.52 -4.69
CA VAL A 270 -9.68 -14.40 -3.93
C VAL A 270 -11.05 -13.96 -4.47
N GLY A 271 -11.52 -14.57 -5.55
CA GLY A 271 -12.81 -14.25 -6.14
C GLY A 271 -12.88 -12.91 -6.84
N SER A 272 -11.76 -12.32 -7.24
CA SER A 272 -11.74 -11.09 -8.05
C SER A 272 -12.22 -11.35 -9.48
N VAL A 273 -11.95 -12.56 -9.97
CA VAL A 273 -12.42 -13.06 -11.26
C VAL A 273 -13.06 -14.42 -11.10
N ARG A 274 -13.88 -14.80 -12.07
CA ARG A 274 -14.48 -16.14 -12.15
C ARG A 274 -14.44 -16.70 -13.56
N ILE A 275 -14.44 -18.01 -13.67
CA ILE A 275 -14.59 -18.68 -14.95
C ILE A 275 -16.07 -18.74 -15.31
N SER A 276 -16.40 -18.30 -16.51
CA SER A 276 -17.75 -18.32 -17.09
C SER A 276 -17.81 -19.28 -18.26
N LYS A 277 -18.89 -20.07 -18.34
CA LYS A 277 -19.17 -20.97 -19.46
C LYS A 277 -20.51 -20.60 -20.08
N ASN A 278 -20.49 -19.95 -21.22
CA ASN A 278 -21.67 -19.51 -21.95
C ASN A 278 -21.57 -19.93 -23.42
N ASN A 279 -22.67 -20.42 -24.02
CA ASN A 279 -22.75 -20.78 -25.44
C ASN A 279 -21.60 -21.67 -25.94
N ASN A 280 -21.21 -22.64 -25.11
CA ASN A 280 -20.06 -23.54 -25.38
C ASN A 280 -18.71 -22.82 -25.50
N ILE A 281 -18.57 -21.63 -24.90
CA ILE A 281 -17.32 -20.89 -24.77
C ILE A 281 -16.99 -20.75 -23.28
N MET A 282 -15.75 -21.08 -22.92
CA MET A 282 -15.21 -20.86 -21.58
C MET A 282 -14.34 -19.60 -21.57
N ASN A 283 -14.61 -18.70 -20.65
CA ASN A 283 -13.92 -17.43 -20.51
C ASN A 283 -13.66 -17.08 -19.05
N ILE A 284 -12.87 -16.05 -18.81
CA ILE A 284 -12.63 -15.45 -17.50
C ILE A 284 -13.26 -14.05 -17.49
N ILE A 285 -13.91 -13.69 -16.40
CA ILE A 285 -14.56 -12.38 -16.25
C ILE A 285 -14.34 -11.83 -14.84
N TRP A 286 -14.35 -10.52 -14.70
CA TRP A 286 -14.36 -9.83 -13.40
C TRP A 286 -15.66 -10.11 -12.64
N ASN A 287 -15.57 -10.15 -11.30
CA ASN A 287 -16.75 -10.28 -10.41
C ASN A 287 -17.27 -8.93 -9.97
#